data_f159755fbd06753847262e63f47201bc
#
_entry.id   f159755fbd06753847262e63f47201bc
#
_cell.length_a   1.000
_cell.length_b   1.000
_cell.length_c   1.000
_cell.angle_alpha   90.00
_cell.angle_beta   90.00
_cell.angle_gamma   90.00
#
_symmetry.space_group_name_H-M   'P 1'
#
loop_
_entity.id
_entity.type
_entity.pdbx_description
1 polymer ?
#
loop_
_entity_poly.entity_id
_entity_poly.type
_entity_poly.pdbx_seq_one_letter_code
_entity_poly.pdbx_strand_id
1 'polypeptide(L)'
;MDGTYNKNAYKCPPLTRANVHGWEILLPCDVSFIWEGGNTVPKVIKGGKKTYTTPQGQEYERDILMPSVIGTMSFTIGWAINTPPGFSVWMSAPPNSPVPGLYPMTAMVPGWWPDEVNMNYICTTPNKIVTMSEGEPFMYFQIADDSFLEEVEFDVVN
;
A
#
# COMPACT_ATOMS: atom_id res chain seq x y z
N MET A 1 7.46 -12.57 -6.16
CA MET A 1 8.69 -13.33 -6.53
C MET A 1 8.38 -14.65 -7.24
N ASP A 2 7.20 -15.22 -7.04
CA ASP A 2 6.80 -16.52 -7.66
C ASP A 2 6.76 -16.50 -9.19
N GLY A 3 6.49 -15.36 -9.82
CA GLY A 3 6.48 -15.21 -11.28
C GLY A 3 7.84 -15.20 -11.98
N THR A 4 8.95 -15.32 -11.24
CA THR A 4 10.28 -15.37 -11.87
C THR A 4 10.63 -16.79 -12.29
N TYR A 5 11.36 -16.91 -13.42
CA TYR A 5 11.79 -18.21 -13.95
C TYR A 5 12.51 -19.05 -12.88
N ASN A 6 12.04 -20.27 -12.64
CA ASN A 6 12.53 -21.16 -11.59
C ASN A 6 12.62 -20.50 -10.20
N LYS A 7 11.74 -19.53 -9.92
CA LYS A 7 11.75 -18.78 -8.65
C LYS A 7 13.12 -18.17 -8.33
N ASN A 8 13.85 -17.72 -9.34
CA ASN A 8 15.23 -17.22 -9.17
C ASN A 8 15.33 -16.00 -8.27
N ALA A 9 14.25 -15.18 -8.15
CA ALA A 9 14.25 -14.06 -7.23
C ALA A 9 14.46 -14.45 -5.76
N TYR A 10 14.08 -15.66 -5.37
CA TYR A 10 14.32 -16.18 -4.00
C TYR A 10 15.81 -16.48 -3.72
N LYS A 11 16.63 -16.58 -4.75
CA LYS A 11 18.08 -16.80 -4.61
C LYS A 11 18.87 -15.49 -4.42
N CYS A 12 18.18 -14.36 -4.48
CA CYS A 12 18.78 -13.04 -4.30
C CYS A 12 18.53 -12.54 -2.86
N PRO A 13 19.55 -12.54 -1.97
CA PRO A 13 19.36 -12.14 -0.59
C PRO A 13 18.76 -10.73 -0.41
N PRO A 14 19.16 -9.69 -1.16
CA PRO A 14 18.55 -8.38 -1.08
C PRO A 14 17.04 -8.40 -1.38
N LEU A 15 16.58 -9.17 -2.37
CA LEU A 15 15.15 -9.27 -2.71
C LEU A 15 14.37 -9.99 -1.61
N THR A 16 14.93 -11.07 -1.07
CA THR A 16 14.27 -11.80 0.04
C THR A 16 14.21 -10.96 1.31
N ARG A 17 15.26 -10.18 1.60
CA ARG A 17 15.25 -9.25 2.74
C ARG A 17 14.18 -8.18 2.59
N ALA A 18 14.01 -7.60 1.42
CA ALA A 18 12.96 -6.61 1.18
C ALA A 18 11.56 -7.14 1.51
N ASN A 19 11.31 -8.44 1.25
CA ASN A 19 10.01 -9.05 1.53
C ASN A 19 9.77 -9.40 3.01
N VAL A 20 10.80 -9.46 3.85
CA VAL A 20 10.66 -9.90 5.25
C VAL A 20 10.92 -8.79 6.29
N HIS A 21 11.33 -7.59 5.85
CA HIS A 21 11.70 -6.50 6.77
C HIS A 21 10.57 -5.52 7.10
N GLY A 22 9.33 -5.85 6.81
CA GLY A 22 8.18 -4.99 7.10
C GLY A 22 6.94 -5.81 7.36
N TRP A 23 5.81 -5.15 7.30
CA TRP A 23 4.49 -5.74 7.52
C TRP A 23 3.60 -5.55 6.31
N GLU A 24 2.81 -6.55 6.00
CA GLU A 24 1.80 -6.51 4.95
C GLU A 24 0.41 -6.34 5.57
N ILE A 25 -0.41 -5.51 4.92
CA ILE A 25 -1.83 -5.40 5.22
C ILE A 25 -2.58 -6.18 4.17
N LEU A 26 -3.39 -7.13 4.63
CA LEU A 26 -4.15 -8.04 3.76
C LEU A 26 -5.57 -7.51 3.55
N LEU A 27 -6.11 -7.77 2.35
CA LEU A 27 -7.50 -7.46 2.05
C LEU A 27 -8.44 -8.30 2.93
N PRO A 28 -9.43 -7.67 3.58
CA PRO A 28 -10.42 -8.36 4.39
C PRO A 28 -11.56 -8.98 3.58
N CYS A 29 -11.62 -8.73 2.27
CA CYS A 29 -12.62 -9.25 1.34
C CYS A 29 -12.13 -9.11 -0.09
N ASP A 30 -12.78 -9.81 -1.02
CA ASP A 30 -12.55 -9.60 -2.47
C ASP A 30 -12.97 -8.21 -2.89
N VAL A 31 -12.17 -7.59 -3.74
CA VAL A 31 -12.47 -6.28 -4.32
C VAL A 31 -12.29 -6.29 -5.83
N SER A 32 -13.07 -5.47 -6.52
CA SER A 32 -12.82 -5.20 -7.95
C SER A 32 -13.30 -3.81 -8.33
N PHE A 33 -12.61 -3.21 -9.28
CA PHE A 33 -12.93 -1.88 -9.80
C PHE A 33 -12.40 -1.73 -11.23
N ILE A 34 -12.86 -0.69 -11.91
CA ILE A 34 -12.46 -0.33 -13.26
C ILE A 34 -12.19 1.16 -13.35
N TRP A 35 -11.18 1.53 -14.12
CA TRP A 35 -10.94 2.89 -14.55
C TRP A 35 -11.14 2.98 -16.08
N GLU A 36 -12.01 3.88 -16.51
CA GLU A 36 -12.36 4.04 -17.93
C GLU A 36 -11.33 4.87 -18.71
N GLY A 37 -10.33 5.41 -18.02
CA GLY A 37 -9.31 6.25 -18.63
C GLY A 37 -9.60 7.75 -18.59
N GLY A 38 -8.65 8.54 -19.10
CA GLY A 38 -8.78 10.01 -19.17
C GLY A 38 -9.00 10.64 -17.79
N ASN A 39 -9.82 11.68 -17.76
CA ASN A 39 -10.13 12.45 -16.56
C ASN A 39 -11.31 11.85 -15.76
N THR A 40 -11.36 10.51 -15.63
CA THR A 40 -12.41 9.84 -14.88
C THR A 40 -11.88 9.30 -13.54
N VAL A 41 -12.76 9.23 -12.57
CA VAL A 41 -12.52 8.56 -11.29
C VAL A 41 -12.82 7.07 -11.46
N PRO A 42 -12.01 6.14 -10.90
CA PRO A 42 -12.31 4.71 -10.95
C PRO A 42 -13.67 4.38 -10.33
N LYS A 43 -14.33 3.36 -10.85
CA LYS A 43 -15.64 2.87 -10.37
C LYS A 43 -15.46 1.54 -9.66
N VAL A 44 -15.98 1.43 -8.46
CA VAL A 44 -16.01 0.17 -7.70
C VAL A 44 -17.09 -0.74 -8.30
N ILE A 45 -16.71 -1.96 -8.66
CA ILE A 45 -17.60 -3.03 -9.14
C ILE A 45 -17.98 -3.95 -7.98
N LYS A 46 -16.98 -4.40 -7.22
CA LYS A 46 -17.13 -5.18 -5.99
C LYS A 46 -16.24 -4.56 -4.93
N GLY A 47 -16.79 -4.23 -3.82
CA GLY A 47 -16.08 -3.70 -2.66
C GLY A 47 -16.65 -4.33 -1.41
N GLY A 48 -16.02 -4.05 -0.29
CA GLY A 48 -16.49 -4.46 1.01
C GLY A 48 -16.35 -3.32 2.00
N LYS A 49 -16.99 -3.53 3.13
CA LYS A 49 -16.81 -2.69 4.31
C LYS A 49 -16.11 -3.48 5.38
N LYS A 50 -15.38 -2.78 6.20
CA LYS A 50 -14.77 -3.34 7.41
C LYS A 50 -15.29 -2.57 8.61
N THR A 51 -15.67 -3.29 9.65
CA THR A 51 -16.00 -2.71 10.93
C THR A 51 -14.73 -2.46 11.72
N TYR A 52 -14.60 -1.25 12.24
CA TYR A 52 -13.52 -0.82 13.11
C TYR A 52 -14.09 -0.45 14.46
N THR A 53 -13.32 -0.72 15.52
CA THR A 53 -13.69 -0.36 16.88
C THR A 53 -12.72 0.70 17.38
N THR A 54 -13.22 1.85 17.81
CA THR A 54 -12.39 2.90 18.42
C THR A 54 -11.87 2.44 19.79
N PRO A 55 -10.82 3.08 20.32
CA PRO A 55 -10.37 2.82 21.68
C PRO A 55 -11.44 2.97 22.78
N GLN A 56 -12.49 3.76 22.48
CA GLN A 56 -13.65 3.97 23.36
C GLN A 56 -14.75 2.91 23.17
N GLY A 57 -14.52 1.89 22.31
CA GLY A 57 -15.47 0.81 22.06
C GLY A 57 -16.59 1.14 21.07
N GLN A 58 -16.50 2.26 20.36
CA GLN A 58 -17.48 2.63 19.35
C GLN A 58 -17.16 1.95 18.03
N GLU A 59 -18.14 1.26 17.45
CA GLU A 59 -18.02 0.63 16.13
C GLU A 59 -18.42 1.58 15.02
N TYR A 60 -17.70 1.51 13.91
CA TYR A 60 -18.03 2.19 12.67
C TYR A 60 -17.58 1.37 11.46
N GLU A 61 -18.26 1.56 10.34
CA GLU A 61 -17.93 0.89 9.07
C GLU A 61 -17.23 1.84 8.11
N ARG A 62 -16.25 1.30 7.39
CA ARG A 62 -15.58 1.99 6.29
C ARG A 62 -15.54 1.14 5.04
N ASP A 63 -15.69 1.79 3.90
CA ASP A 63 -15.44 1.14 2.61
C ASP A 63 -13.94 0.84 2.46
N ILE A 64 -13.63 -0.37 1.99
CA ILE A 64 -12.25 -0.79 1.73
C ILE A 64 -11.68 -0.06 0.52
N LEU A 65 -12.51 0.13 -0.52
CA LEU A 65 -12.14 0.88 -1.71
C LEU A 65 -12.79 2.26 -1.69
N MET A 66 -11.99 3.28 -1.82
CA MET A 66 -12.45 4.66 -2.00
C MET A 66 -11.88 5.22 -3.30
N PRO A 67 -12.70 5.45 -4.33
CA PRO A 67 -12.32 6.26 -5.48
C PRO A 67 -11.92 7.66 -4.98
N SER A 68 -10.64 8.00 -5.08
CA SER A 68 -10.12 9.22 -4.46
C SER A 68 -10.17 10.42 -5.40
N VAL A 69 -9.34 10.36 -6.43
CA VAL A 69 -9.25 11.41 -7.45
C VAL A 69 -9.17 10.77 -8.84
N ILE A 70 -9.11 11.60 -9.88
CA ILE A 70 -8.94 11.14 -11.26
C ILE A 70 -7.84 10.08 -11.35
N GLY A 71 -8.16 8.92 -11.88
CA GLY A 71 -7.21 7.83 -12.12
C GLY A 71 -6.63 7.17 -10.87
N THR A 72 -7.15 7.45 -9.67
CA THR A 72 -6.59 6.94 -8.41
C THR A 72 -7.62 6.17 -7.59
N MET A 73 -7.23 5.00 -7.12
CA MET A 73 -7.98 4.18 -6.17
C MET A 73 -7.23 4.12 -4.84
N SER A 74 -7.94 4.44 -3.75
CA SER A 74 -7.43 4.33 -2.38
C SER A 74 -7.97 3.08 -1.71
N PHE A 75 -7.09 2.40 -0.98
CA PHE A 75 -7.43 1.27 -0.13
C PHE A 75 -7.34 1.72 1.32
N THR A 76 -8.44 1.65 2.03
CA THR A 76 -8.56 2.12 3.41
C THR A 76 -8.09 1.03 4.37
N ILE A 77 -7.23 1.40 5.31
CA ILE A 77 -6.86 0.51 6.41
C ILE A 77 -7.69 0.77 7.68
N GLY A 78 -8.23 1.98 7.82
CA GLY A 78 -9.16 2.35 8.89
C GLY A 78 -8.52 2.63 10.25
N TRP A 79 -7.20 2.84 10.30
CA TRP A 79 -6.47 3.19 11.51
C TRP A 79 -5.24 4.03 11.18
N ALA A 80 -4.80 4.84 12.15
CA ALA A 80 -3.57 5.60 12.06
C ALA A 80 -2.37 4.75 12.51
N ILE A 81 -1.22 5.00 11.91
CA ILE A 81 0.03 4.39 12.34
C ILE A 81 0.80 5.44 13.15
N ASN A 82 0.95 5.20 14.43
CA ASN A 82 1.71 6.08 15.33
C ASN A 82 3.10 5.49 15.57
N THR A 83 4.12 6.29 15.36
CA THR A 83 5.51 5.94 15.66
C THR A 83 6.06 6.85 16.77
N PRO A 84 7.10 6.42 17.49
CA PRO A 84 7.82 7.32 18.39
C PRO A 84 8.40 8.52 17.64
N PRO A 85 8.68 9.65 18.33
CA PRO A 85 9.40 10.77 17.76
C PRO A 85 10.72 10.34 17.11
N GLY A 86 11.04 10.88 15.93
CA GLY A 86 12.23 10.53 15.17
C GLY A 86 12.07 9.30 14.27
N PHE A 87 10.84 8.77 14.16
CA PHE A 87 10.54 7.67 13.27
C PHE A 87 9.34 8.00 12.38
N SER A 88 9.44 7.60 11.11
CA SER A 88 8.38 7.67 10.11
C SER A 88 7.99 6.27 9.63
N VAL A 89 6.86 6.18 8.95
CA VAL A 89 6.41 4.96 8.28
C VAL A 89 6.63 5.12 6.78
N TRP A 90 7.54 4.34 6.22
CA TRP A 90 7.62 4.16 4.77
C TRP A 90 6.59 3.14 4.33
N MET A 91 5.70 3.51 3.42
CA MET A 91 4.63 2.66 2.92
C MET A 91 4.59 2.61 1.40
N SER A 92 4.26 1.45 0.86
CA SER A 92 4.12 1.19 -0.58
C SER A 92 3.29 -0.07 -0.83
N ALA A 93 3.24 -0.54 -2.08
CA ALA A 93 2.81 -1.90 -2.36
C ALA A 93 3.81 -2.93 -1.81
N PRO A 94 3.37 -4.19 -1.62
CA PRO A 94 4.26 -5.28 -1.24
C PRO A 94 5.43 -5.41 -2.20
N PRO A 95 6.67 -5.51 -1.70
CA PRO A 95 7.85 -5.63 -2.54
C PRO A 95 7.76 -6.84 -3.47
N ASN A 96 8.15 -6.65 -4.73
CA ASN A 96 8.19 -7.71 -5.74
C ASN A 96 6.83 -8.42 -6.01
N SER A 97 5.72 -7.75 -5.71
CA SER A 97 4.36 -8.25 -5.92
C SER A 97 3.52 -7.24 -6.71
N PRO A 98 3.75 -7.13 -8.03
CA PRO A 98 3.03 -6.17 -8.85
C PRO A 98 1.56 -6.57 -9.02
N VAL A 99 0.67 -5.59 -8.97
CA VAL A 99 -0.75 -5.75 -9.33
C VAL A 99 -0.94 -5.21 -10.74
N PRO A 100 -1.27 -6.07 -11.73
CA PRO A 100 -1.41 -5.64 -13.11
C PRO A 100 -2.50 -4.60 -13.31
N GLY A 101 -2.15 -3.44 -13.83
CA GLY A 101 -3.05 -2.31 -14.05
C GLY A 101 -3.03 -1.26 -12.94
N LEU A 102 -2.18 -1.46 -11.92
CA LEU A 102 -1.97 -0.53 -10.82
C LEU A 102 -0.50 -0.17 -10.66
N TYR A 103 -0.26 1.07 -10.26
CA TYR A 103 1.03 1.56 -9.82
C TYR A 103 0.91 2.13 -8.40
N PRO A 104 1.69 1.65 -7.43
CA PRO A 104 1.59 2.10 -6.05
C PRO A 104 2.16 3.51 -5.89
N MET A 105 1.50 4.31 -5.08
CA MET A 105 2.02 5.59 -4.62
C MET A 105 2.74 5.37 -3.29
N THR A 106 4.07 5.40 -3.33
CA THR A 106 4.88 5.28 -2.12
C THR A 106 4.80 6.57 -1.31
N ALA A 107 4.68 6.45 0.00
CA ALA A 107 4.64 7.59 0.92
C ALA A 107 5.53 7.36 2.14
N MET A 108 6.00 8.47 2.71
CA MET A 108 6.62 8.54 4.02
C MET A 108 5.65 9.27 4.95
N VAL A 109 5.12 8.57 5.96
CA VAL A 109 4.16 9.11 6.91
C VAL A 109 4.88 9.43 8.21
N PRO A 110 5.00 10.72 8.57
CA PRO A 110 5.70 11.10 9.81
C PRO A 110 4.92 10.64 11.04
N GLY A 111 5.62 10.36 12.13
CA GLY A 111 5.02 9.84 13.37
C GLY A 111 3.99 10.75 14.02
N TRP A 112 4.01 12.06 13.70
CA TRP A 112 3.03 13.04 14.17
C TRP A 112 1.77 13.15 13.31
N TRP A 113 1.66 12.37 12.21
CA TRP A 113 0.50 12.40 11.32
C TRP A 113 -0.78 12.02 12.06
N PRO A 114 -1.79 12.92 12.13
CA PRO A 114 -2.95 12.72 13.01
C PRO A 114 -4.04 11.85 12.40
N ASP A 115 -4.00 11.66 11.09
CA ASP A 115 -5.09 11.05 10.34
C ASP A 115 -4.82 9.57 10.01
N GLU A 116 -5.85 8.90 9.56
CA GLU A 116 -5.74 7.56 8.99
C GLU A 116 -4.87 7.59 7.74
N VAL A 117 -4.15 6.51 7.49
CA VAL A 117 -3.39 6.32 6.26
C VAL A 117 -4.15 5.41 5.30
N ASN A 118 -4.02 5.70 4.01
CA ASN A 118 -4.60 4.91 2.95
C ASN A 118 -3.50 4.55 1.96
N MET A 119 -3.56 3.33 1.43
CA MET A 119 -2.69 2.95 0.32
C MET A 119 -3.32 3.38 -0.99
N ASN A 120 -2.62 4.25 -1.71
CA ASN A 120 -3.10 4.83 -2.95
C ASN A 120 -2.42 4.17 -4.16
N TYR A 121 -3.21 3.91 -5.19
CA TYR A 121 -2.74 3.36 -6.45
C TYR A 121 -3.21 4.21 -7.62
N ILE A 122 -2.30 4.47 -8.55
CA ILE A 122 -2.62 5.03 -9.86
C ILE A 122 -3.09 3.87 -10.77
N CYS A 123 -4.24 4.03 -11.40
CA CYS A 123 -4.71 3.11 -12.43
C CYS A 123 -3.91 3.36 -13.72
N THR A 124 -3.26 2.32 -14.24
CA THR A 124 -2.36 2.44 -15.40
C THR A 124 -2.95 1.90 -16.70
N THR A 125 -4.04 1.17 -16.63
CA THR A 125 -4.62 0.50 -17.80
C THR A 125 -6.12 0.82 -17.88
N PRO A 126 -6.54 1.67 -18.82
CA PRO A 126 -7.95 1.99 -19.04
C PRO A 126 -8.77 0.74 -19.42
N ASN A 127 -10.03 0.71 -19.00
CA ASN A 127 -11.01 -0.34 -19.30
C ASN A 127 -10.61 -1.75 -18.84
N LYS A 128 -9.58 -1.87 -18.01
CA LYS A 128 -9.20 -3.13 -17.37
C LYS A 128 -9.87 -3.24 -16.01
N ILE A 129 -10.57 -4.36 -15.78
CA ILE A 129 -11.05 -4.69 -14.45
C ILE A 129 -9.85 -5.17 -13.63
N VAL A 130 -9.61 -4.50 -12.52
CA VAL A 130 -8.65 -4.93 -11.49
C VAL A 130 -9.43 -5.72 -10.46
N THR A 131 -8.95 -6.90 -10.14
CA THR A 131 -9.53 -7.77 -9.11
C THR A 131 -8.43 -8.21 -8.16
N MET A 132 -8.71 -8.13 -6.87
CA MET A 132 -7.84 -8.66 -5.81
C MET A 132 -8.72 -9.47 -4.84
N SER A 133 -8.18 -10.58 -4.36
CA SER A 133 -8.90 -11.52 -3.50
C SER A 133 -8.69 -11.23 -2.02
N GLU A 134 -9.62 -11.70 -1.19
CA GLU A 134 -9.43 -11.75 0.26
C GLU A 134 -8.10 -12.43 0.61
N GLY A 135 -7.38 -11.85 1.56
CA GLY A 135 -6.06 -12.33 1.98
C GLY A 135 -4.91 -11.90 1.10
N GLU A 136 -5.13 -11.27 -0.07
CA GLU A 136 -4.04 -10.69 -0.85
C GLU A 136 -3.50 -9.41 -0.18
N PRO A 137 -2.17 -9.24 -0.11
CA PRO A 137 -1.59 -8.04 0.46
C PRO A 137 -1.74 -6.86 -0.50
N PHE A 138 -2.26 -5.74 0.02
CA PHE A 138 -2.44 -4.51 -0.76
C PHE A 138 -1.56 -3.36 -0.29
N MET A 139 -0.95 -3.46 0.86
CA MET A 139 -0.05 -2.47 1.41
C MET A 139 1.08 -3.18 2.14
N TYR A 140 2.25 -2.59 2.05
CA TYR A 140 3.43 -2.95 2.82
C TYR A 140 3.96 -1.70 3.52
N PHE A 141 4.43 -1.86 4.75
CA PHE A 141 5.08 -0.76 5.44
C PHE A 141 6.26 -1.22 6.30
N GLN A 142 7.16 -0.31 6.55
CA GLN A 142 8.27 -0.47 7.49
C GLN A 142 8.52 0.83 8.24
N ILE A 143 9.12 0.72 9.41
CA ILE A 143 9.53 1.88 10.21
C ILE A 143 10.89 2.36 9.69
N ALA A 144 10.99 3.65 9.46
CA ALA A 144 12.21 4.34 9.06
C ALA A 144 12.66 5.28 10.18
N ASP A 145 13.95 5.27 10.47
CA ASP A 145 14.58 6.23 11.38
C ASP A 145 14.85 7.52 10.59
N ASP A 146 14.27 8.63 11.03
CA ASP A 146 14.35 9.92 10.32
C ASP A 146 15.78 10.49 10.33
N SER A 147 16.60 10.12 11.32
CA SER A 147 17.99 10.59 11.40
C SER A 147 18.87 10.13 10.24
N PHE A 148 18.55 9.00 9.62
CA PHE A 148 19.27 8.51 8.44
C PHE A 148 18.97 9.32 7.17
N LEU A 149 17.93 10.13 7.16
CA LEU A 149 17.54 10.91 5.99
C LEU A 149 18.19 12.31 5.95
N GLU A 150 18.71 12.79 7.09
CA GLU A 150 19.18 14.16 7.26
C GLU A 150 20.71 14.31 7.18
N GLU A 151 21.50 13.24 7.39
CA GLU A 151 22.96 13.32 7.57
C GLU A 151 23.77 12.34 6.70
N VAL A 152 23.23 11.83 5.59
CA VAL A 152 23.96 10.88 4.75
C VAL A 152 24.76 11.58 3.67
N GLU A 153 26.08 11.56 3.78
CA GLU A 153 27.00 11.88 2.70
C GLU A 153 27.33 10.61 1.88
N PHE A 154 27.27 10.72 0.58
CA PHE A 154 27.63 9.61 -0.32
C PHE A 154 29.01 9.83 -0.92
N ASP A 155 29.96 8.95 -0.60
CA ASP A 155 31.23 8.87 -1.31
C ASP A 155 31.08 7.97 -2.54
N VAL A 156 31.28 8.53 -3.71
CA VAL A 156 31.37 7.76 -4.95
C VAL A 156 32.81 7.29 -5.11
N VAL A 157 33.06 6.03 -4.80
CA VAL A 157 34.37 5.38 -5.05
C VAL A 157 34.36 4.84 -6.48
N ASN A 158 35.22 5.37 -7.34
CA ASN A 158 35.44 4.90 -8.71
C ASN A 158 36.28 3.64 -8.75
#